data_1411256c8924a548656cba3e757bdf4b
#
_entry.id   1411256c8924a548656cba3e757bdf4b
#
_cell.length_a   1.000
_cell.length_b   1.000
_cell.length_c   1.000
_cell.angle_alpha   90.00
_cell.angle_beta   90.00
_cell.angle_gamma   90.00
#
_symmetry.space_group_name_H-M   'P 1'
#
loop_
_entity.id
_entity.type
_entity.pdbx_description
1 polymer ?
#
loop_
_entity_poly.entity_id
_entity_poly.type
_entity_poly.pdbx_seq_one_letter_code
_entity_poly.pdbx_strand_id
1 'polypeptide(L)'
;MSAPIGEWQWNKATRRLTLELQPAALGRQLSGDWAIEDLGHVLDGLSRQRLQTGLNTPNGDVGFELITAEGEAIFLAGGPVDDVRSRGVILSVAEAAEIGSEPGASLLPVFQPIVCLRSQRIEGFEALARWQGNDLQQRPVGDTKGLATSMLIFAADALSRFRDIARNPNLFVQVNITSLDLADAQLVDLVSAIRSGHDLAPGTIRFELTEQDALRDTEQSLQRLHELRDAGAGIVLDDFGSGHSSFQWLADLPADALKVDASLVQQIDNPRVETILEALTLMARRLGMTSTAEGVEDLAMLTRLRTLGFDHAQGFALGRPQPAEEAEALLSA
;
A
#
# COMPACT_ATOMS: atom_id res chain seq x y z
N MET A 1 -16.39 -7.56 -1.20
CA MET A 1 -15.23 -8.24 -0.62
C MET A 1 -15.65 -9.44 0.15
N SER A 2 -14.96 -10.51 -0.02
CA SER A 2 -15.21 -11.72 0.75
C SER A 2 -14.69 -11.54 2.17
N ALA A 3 -15.45 -12.03 3.14
CA ALA A 3 -14.95 -12.34 4.47
C ALA A 3 -13.66 -13.17 4.36
N PRO A 4 -12.81 -13.23 5.39
CA PRO A 4 -11.68 -14.15 5.41
C PRO A 4 -12.12 -15.51 4.88
N ILE A 5 -11.41 -16.02 3.89
CA ILE A 5 -11.76 -17.31 3.27
C ILE A 5 -11.37 -18.49 4.15
N GLY A 6 -10.71 -18.22 5.28
CA GLY A 6 -10.32 -19.25 6.23
C GLY A 6 -9.49 -18.69 7.39
N GLU A 7 -9.06 -19.60 8.23
CA GLU A 7 -8.15 -19.35 9.35
C GLU A 7 -6.94 -20.27 9.26
N TRP A 8 -5.82 -19.85 9.86
CA TRP A 8 -4.63 -20.67 9.96
C TRP A 8 -4.07 -20.70 11.38
N GLN A 9 -3.40 -21.79 11.72
CA GLN A 9 -2.67 -21.95 12.97
C GLN A 9 -1.33 -22.61 12.71
N TRP A 10 -0.27 -22.09 13.32
CA TRP A 10 1.06 -22.67 13.29
C TRP A 10 1.49 -23.09 14.69
N ASN A 11 2.02 -24.30 14.82
CA ASN A 11 2.61 -24.81 16.04
C ASN A 11 4.11 -25.07 15.81
N LYS A 12 4.94 -24.23 16.39
CA LYS A 12 6.39 -24.25 16.25
C LYS A 12 7.02 -25.52 16.86
N ALA A 13 6.45 -26.05 17.96
CA ALA A 13 6.98 -27.24 18.62
C ALA A 13 6.75 -28.51 17.80
N THR A 14 5.59 -28.62 17.16
CA THR A 14 5.26 -29.77 16.31
C THR A 14 5.58 -29.56 14.84
N ARG A 15 5.95 -28.32 14.44
CA ARG A 15 6.17 -27.88 13.05
C ARG A 15 4.99 -28.20 12.13
N ARG A 16 3.77 -27.98 12.65
CA ARG A 16 2.54 -28.21 11.89
C ARG A 16 1.79 -26.92 11.64
N LEU A 17 1.34 -26.78 10.40
CA LEU A 17 0.49 -25.68 9.92
C LEU A 17 -0.90 -26.22 9.65
N THR A 18 -1.90 -25.75 10.37
CA THR A 18 -3.30 -26.04 10.12
C THR A 18 -3.91 -24.91 9.32
N LEU A 19 -4.56 -25.23 8.21
CA LEU A 19 -5.28 -24.31 7.34
C LEU A 19 -6.75 -24.75 7.27
N GLU A 20 -7.67 -23.88 7.68
CA GLU A 20 -9.10 -24.13 7.64
C GLU A 20 -9.74 -23.15 6.63
N LEU A 21 -9.93 -23.58 5.40
CA LEU A 21 -10.54 -22.79 4.33
C LEU A 21 -12.02 -23.10 4.18
N GLN A 22 -12.81 -22.07 3.84
CA GLN A 22 -14.24 -22.24 3.52
C GLN A 22 -14.41 -23.17 2.31
N PRO A 23 -15.53 -23.93 2.23
CA PRO A 23 -15.74 -24.95 1.19
C PRO A 23 -15.71 -24.42 -0.25
N ALA A 24 -16.04 -23.14 -0.45
CA ALA A 24 -16.05 -22.48 -1.76
C ALA A 24 -14.79 -21.63 -2.01
N ALA A 25 -13.81 -21.64 -1.09
CA ALA A 25 -12.64 -20.80 -1.19
C ALA A 25 -11.66 -21.32 -2.25
N LEU A 26 -10.96 -20.39 -2.90
CA LEU A 26 -9.76 -20.69 -3.67
C LEU A 26 -8.69 -21.25 -2.74
N GLY A 27 -7.85 -22.14 -3.23
CA GLY A 27 -6.85 -22.81 -2.42
C GLY A 27 -7.41 -23.87 -1.46
N ARG A 28 -8.67 -24.28 -1.61
CA ARG A 28 -9.34 -25.29 -0.76
C ARG A 28 -8.53 -26.57 -0.59
N GLN A 29 -7.76 -26.98 -1.59
CA GLN A 29 -6.86 -28.13 -1.52
C GLN A 29 -5.78 -27.98 -0.43
N LEU A 30 -5.52 -26.77 0.03
CA LEU A 30 -4.61 -26.49 1.15
C LEU A 30 -5.27 -26.70 2.52
N SER A 31 -6.61 -26.88 2.58
CA SER A 31 -7.30 -27.11 3.86
C SER A 31 -6.85 -28.42 4.49
N GLY A 32 -6.34 -28.35 5.72
CA GLY A 32 -5.84 -29.53 6.43
C GLY A 32 -4.78 -29.17 7.47
N ASP A 33 -4.21 -30.20 8.05
CA ASP A 33 -3.12 -30.12 9.03
C ASP A 33 -1.82 -30.67 8.40
N TRP A 34 -0.89 -29.80 8.10
CA TRP A 34 0.28 -30.07 7.29
C TRP A 34 1.57 -30.07 8.11
N ALA A 35 2.44 -31.05 7.88
CA ALA A 35 3.85 -30.82 8.15
C ALA A 35 4.41 -29.88 7.06
N ILE A 36 5.29 -28.96 7.42
CA ILE A 36 5.83 -27.96 6.48
C ILE A 36 6.50 -28.62 5.25
N GLU A 37 7.09 -29.78 5.47
CA GLU A 37 7.76 -30.57 4.44
C GLU A 37 6.76 -31.10 3.38
N ASP A 38 5.53 -31.39 3.79
CA ASP A 38 4.50 -31.98 2.92
C ASP A 38 3.82 -30.92 2.02
N LEU A 39 3.82 -29.64 2.44
CA LEU A 39 3.31 -28.54 1.63
C LEU A 39 4.10 -28.31 0.33
N GLY A 40 5.25 -28.93 0.22
CA GLY A 40 6.10 -28.84 -0.95
C GLY A 40 5.49 -29.33 -2.26
N HIS A 41 4.42 -30.11 -2.23
CA HIS A 41 3.75 -30.61 -3.41
C HIS A 41 2.54 -29.77 -3.86
N VAL A 42 2.05 -28.90 -2.98
CA VAL A 42 0.84 -28.08 -3.22
C VAL A 42 1.14 -26.58 -3.34
N LEU A 43 2.36 -26.16 -3.04
CA LEU A 43 2.81 -24.77 -3.18
C LEU A 43 3.91 -24.64 -4.24
N ASP A 44 4.00 -23.46 -4.85
CA ASP A 44 5.14 -23.15 -5.71
C ASP A 44 6.46 -23.03 -4.92
N GLY A 45 7.58 -22.97 -5.62
CA GLY A 45 8.92 -22.98 -4.99
C GLY A 45 9.20 -21.76 -4.11
N LEU A 46 8.69 -20.59 -4.51
CA LEU A 46 8.89 -19.32 -3.80
C LEU A 46 8.02 -19.27 -2.54
N SER A 47 6.75 -19.67 -2.65
CA SER A 47 5.83 -19.76 -1.50
C SER A 47 6.32 -20.71 -0.43
N ARG A 48 6.95 -21.83 -0.81
CA ARG A 48 7.61 -22.75 0.14
C ARG A 48 8.71 -22.06 0.93
N GLN A 49 9.55 -21.33 0.26
CA GLN A 49 10.65 -20.60 0.91
C GLN A 49 10.11 -19.51 1.86
N ARG A 50 9.12 -18.73 1.42
CA ARG A 50 8.46 -17.70 2.22
C ARG A 50 7.82 -18.29 3.48
N LEU A 51 7.10 -19.40 3.33
CA LEU A 51 6.46 -20.11 4.44
C LEU A 51 7.49 -20.59 5.48
N GLN A 52 8.58 -21.22 5.03
CA GLN A 52 9.64 -21.70 5.91
C GLN A 52 10.35 -20.57 6.65
N THR A 53 10.58 -19.45 5.99
CA THR A 53 11.24 -18.29 6.59
C THR A 53 10.29 -17.57 7.54
N GLY A 54 9.07 -17.23 7.08
CA GLY A 54 8.10 -16.46 7.84
C GLY A 54 7.64 -17.13 9.14
N LEU A 55 7.32 -18.43 9.09
CA LEU A 55 6.88 -19.17 10.28
C LEU A 55 7.99 -19.45 11.31
N ASN A 56 9.26 -19.35 10.92
CA ASN A 56 10.40 -19.58 11.81
C ASN A 56 11.03 -18.30 12.36
N THR A 57 10.55 -17.14 11.97
CA THR A 57 11.05 -15.84 12.47
C THR A 57 10.67 -15.69 13.94
N PRO A 58 11.61 -15.44 14.86
CA PRO A 58 11.30 -15.14 16.26
C PRO A 58 10.52 -13.84 16.33
N ASN A 59 9.36 -13.83 16.94
CA ASN A 59 8.43 -12.71 17.03
C ASN A 59 7.80 -12.27 15.69
N GLY A 60 7.86 -13.11 14.64
CA GLY A 60 7.36 -12.78 13.33
C GLY A 60 5.86 -12.91 13.24
N ASP A 61 5.19 -11.78 13.11
CA ASP A 61 3.86 -11.75 12.54
C ASP A 61 3.94 -12.27 11.10
N VAL A 62 2.96 -13.10 10.71
CA VAL A 62 2.92 -13.74 9.41
C VAL A 62 2.11 -12.87 8.46
N GLY A 63 2.75 -12.38 7.42
CA GLY A 63 2.10 -11.61 6.37
C GLY A 63 2.74 -11.97 5.03
N PHE A 64 2.29 -13.05 4.38
CA PHE A 64 2.85 -13.42 3.09
C PHE A 64 1.86 -14.17 2.20
N GLU A 65 2.05 -14.00 0.92
CA GLU A 65 1.32 -14.70 -0.13
C GLU A 65 1.85 -16.11 -0.32
N LEU A 66 0.92 -17.05 -0.47
CA LEU A 66 1.18 -18.40 -0.90
C LEU A 66 0.49 -18.65 -2.24
N ILE A 67 1.26 -19.12 -3.21
CA ILE A 67 0.75 -19.52 -4.53
C ILE A 67 0.71 -21.04 -4.56
N THR A 68 -0.47 -21.59 -4.89
CA THR A 68 -0.63 -23.04 -5.06
C THR A 68 0.07 -23.51 -6.33
N ALA A 69 0.32 -24.80 -6.44
CA ALA A 69 0.85 -25.40 -7.66
C ALA A 69 -0.06 -25.21 -8.88
N GLU A 70 -1.35 -24.89 -8.67
CA GLU A 70 -2.35 -24.60 -9.69
C GLU A 70 -2.42 -23.10 -10.03
N GLY A 71 -1.63 -22.26 -9.37
CA GLY A 71 -1.55 -20.82 -9.62
C GLY A 71 -2.58 -19.99 -8.86
N GLU A 72 -3.32 -20.59 -7.90
CA GLU A 72 -4.21 -19.85 -7.02
C GLU A 72 -3.41 -19.18 -5.90
N ALA A 73 -3.69 -17.92 -5.64
CA ALA A 73 -3.01 -17.16 -4.60
C ALA A 73 -3.91 -16.98 -3.37
N ILE A 74 -3.35 -17.26 -2.19
CA ILE A 74 -3.93 -16.96 -0.89
C ILE A 74 -2.93 -16.15 -0.06
N PHE A 75 -3.43 -15.35 0.87
CA PHE A 75 -2.60 -14.56 1.76
C PHE A 75 -2.84 -14.99 3.21
N LEU A 76 -1.76 -15.31 3.91
CA LEU A 76 -1.78 -15.57 5.35
C LEU A 76 -1.43 -14.28 6.10
N ALA A 77 -2.36 -13.81 6.95
CA ALA A 77 -2.13 -12.67 7.83
C ALA A 77 -2.38 -13.08 9.28
N GLY A 78 -1.49 -12.71 10.20
CA GLY A 78 -1.65 -13.02 11.61
C GLY A 78 -0.35 -12.88 12.39
N GLY A 79 -0.33 -13.41 13.62
CA GLY A 79 0.83 -13.27 14.48
C GLY A 79 0.88 -14.26 15.62
N PRO A 80 1.91 -14.15 16.48
CA PRO A 80 2.12 -15.03 17.61
C PRO A 80 0.99 -14.87 18.65
N VAL A 81 0.52 -15.98 19.17
CA VAL A 81 -0.39 -16.03 20.31
C VAL A 81 0.39 -16.28 21.60
N ASP A 82 1.46 -17.08 21.48
CA ASP A 82 2.41 -17.39 22.56
C ASP A 82 3.76 -17.83 21.94
N ASP A 83 4.73 -18.21 22.76
CA ASP A 83 6.08 -18.59 22.30
C ASP A 83 6.11 -19.78 21.33
N VAL A 84 5.02 -20.54 21.26
CA VAL A 84 4.94 -21.79 20.49
C VAL A 84 3.91 -21.72 19.36
N ARG A 85 2.89 -20.85 19.48
CA ARG A 85 1.76 -20.83 18.56
C ARG A 85 1.58 -19.47 17.92
N SER A 86 1.31 -19.49 16.62
CA SER A 86 0.82 -18.34 15.85
C SER A 86 -0.52 -18.69 15.21
N ARG A 87 -1.34 -17.71 14.96
CA ARG A 87 -2.62 -17.86 14.25
C ARG A 87 -2.98 -16.62 13.47
N GLY A 88 -3.91 -16.77 12.55
CA GLY A 88 -4.41 -15.65 11.77
C GLY A 88 -5.51 -16.03 10.81
N VAL A 89 -5.77 -15.15 9.86
CA VAL A 89 -6.79 -15.31 8.83
C VAL A 89 -6.16 -15.62 7.48
N ILE A 90 -6.93 -16.28 6.62
CA ILE A 90 -6.59 -16.54 5.22
C ILE A 90 -7.45 -15.63 4.37
N LEU A 91 -6.83 -14.88 3.48
CA LEU A 91 -7.49 -13.97 2.54
C LEU A 91 -7.30 -14.50 1.12
N SER A 92 -8.29 -14.29 0.25
CA SER A 92 -8.16 -14.62 -1.18
C SER A 92 -7.54 -13.42 -1.92
N VAL A 93 -6.49 -13.69 -2.69
CA VAL A 93 -5.86 -12.68 -3.58
C VAL A 93 -6.41 -12.81 -5.01
N ALA A 94 -7.16 -13.87 -5.31
CA ALA A 94 -7.57 -14.20 -6.68
C ALA A 94 -8.65 -13.28 -7.27
N GLU A 95 -9.42 -12.57 -6.44
CA GLU A 95 -10.35 -11.55 -6.97
C GLU A 95 -9.61 -10.38 -7.63
N ALA A 96 -8.35 -10.14 -7.27
CA ALA A 96 -7.53 -9.13 -7.93
C ALA A 96 -7.08 -9.55 -9.35
N ALA A 97 -6.97 -10.85 -9.61
CA ALA A 97 -6.54 -11.36 -10.92
C ALA A 97 -7.68 -11.46 -11.94
N GLU A 98 -8.96 -11.62 -11.49
CA GLU A 98 -10.12 -11.71 -12.39
C GLU A 98 -10.64 -10.35 -12.87
N ILE A 99 -10.11 -9.26 -12.33
CA ILE A 99 -10.63 -7.93 -12.57
C ILE A 99 -10.05 -7.35 -13.86
N GLY A 100 -10.71 -7.59 -14.97
CA GLY A 100 -10.49 -6.90 -16.26
C GLY A 100 -9.15 -7.19 -16.94
N SER A 101 -8.44 -8.24 -16.54
CA SER A 101 -7.18 -8.65 -17.15
C SER A 101 -7.43 -9.45 -18.43
N GLU A 102 -6.64 -9.18 -19.46
CA GLU A 102 -6.49 -10.11 -20.57
C GLU A 102 -6.02 -11.46 -20.02
N PRO A 103 -6.45 -12.61 -20.59
CA PRO A 103 -5.98 -13.91 -20.15
C PRO A 103 -4.44 -13.97 -20.14
N GLY A 104 -3.85 -14.24 -18.98
CA GLY A 104 -2.41 -14.30 -18.78
C GLY A 104 -1.73 -12.99 -18.33
N ALA A 105 -2.48 -11.93 -18.05
CA ALA A 105 -1.92 -10.74 -17.40
C ALA A 105 -1.86 -10.94 -15.87
N SER A 106 -0.78 -10.47 -15.24
CA SER A 106 -0.61 -10.46 -13.80
C SER A 106 -0.59 -9.04 -13.24
N LEU A 107 -1.11 -8.85 -12.04
CA LEU A 107 -0.99 -7.60 -11.31
C LEU A 107 0.46 -7.46 -10.80
N LEU A 108 1.09 -6.36 -11.16
CA LEU A 108 2.45 -6.02 -10.73
C LEU A 108 2.42 -4.74 -9.91
N PRO A 109 2.80 -4.75 -8.63
CA PRO A 109 3.05 -3.54 -7.87
C PRO A 109 4.37 -2.91 -8.33
N VAL A 110 4.33 -1.60 -8.62
CA VAL A 110 5.53 -0.80 -8.84
C VAL A 110 5.56 0.36 -7.88
N PHE A 111 6.74 0.82 -7.51
CA PHE A 111 6.97 1.79 -6.45
C PHE A 111 7.66 3.03 -7.00
N GLN A 112 7.07 4.19 -6.79
CA GLN A 112 7.66 5.47 -7.15
C GLN A 112 8.17 6.20 -5.92
N PRO A 113 9.44 6.65 -5.89
CA PRO A 113 10.01 7.29 -4.70
C PRO A 113 9.39 8.66 -4.42
N ILE A 114 9.19 8.93 -3.13
CA ILE A 114 8.79 10.22 -2.57
C ILE A 114 9.97 10.76 -1.76
N VAL A 115 10.50 11.89 -2.19
CA VAL A 115 11.74 12.46 -1.66
C VAL A 115 11.44 13.66 -0.76
N CYS A 116 11.98 13.65 0.44
CA CYS A 116 11.95 14.80 1.33
C CYS A 116 12.85 15.92 0.80
N LEU A 117 12.29 17.11 0.59
CA LEU A 117 13.03 18.26 0.06
C LEU A 117 14.06 18.83 1.02
N ARG A 118 13.92 18.58 2.32
CA ARG A 118 14.86 19.02 3.35
C ARG A 118 16.09 18.11 3.45
N SER A 119 15.85 16.80 3.61
CA SER A 119 16.90 15.80 3.80
C SER A 119 17.49 15.30 2.48
N GLN A 120 16.77 15.50 1.36
CA GLN A 120 17.06 14.94 0.03
C GLN A 120 17.13 13.41 0.02
N ARG A 121 16.43 12.75 0.96
CA ARG A 121 16.34 11.30 1.08
C ARG A 121 14.95 10.82 0.71
N ILE A 122 14.86 9.60 0.26
CA ILE A 122 13.58 8.91 0.10
C ILE A 122 12.99 8.69 1.49
N GLU A 123 11.79 9.20 1.72
CA GLU A 123 11.02 9.00 2.96
C GLU A 123 9.79 8.12 2.74
N GLY A 124 9.42 7.84 1.49
CA GLY A 124 8.33 6.96 1.16
C GLY A 124 8.31 6.54 -0.30
N PHE A 125 7.31 5.74 -0.61
CA PHE A 125 6.98 5.33 -1.97
C PHE A 125 5.48 5.37 -2.19
N GLU A 126 5.07 5.69 -3.41
CA GLU A 126 3.73 5.41 -3.89
C GLU A 126 3.71 4.04 -4.57
N ALA A 127 2.81 3.17 -4.13
CA ALA A 127 2.58 1.85 -4.72
C ALA A 127 1.53 1.96 -5.82
N LEU A 128 1.95 1.73 -7.05
CA LEU A 128 1.13 1.84 -8.25
C LEU A 128 0.87 0.46 -8.84
N ALA A 129 -0.38 0.20 -9.20
CA ALA A 129 -0.78 -1.02 -9.87
C ALA A 129 -0.43 -0.98 -11.36
N ARG A 130 0.14 -2.06 -11.88
CA ARG A 130 0.38 -2.25 -13.31
C ARG A 130 -0.10 -3.63 -13.74
N TRP A 131 -0.67 -3.73 -14.92
CA TRP A 131 -0.85 -5.01 -15.58
C TRP A 131 0.40 -5.36 -16.37
N GLN A 132 0.91 -6.55 -16.14
CA GLN A 132 1.97 -7.13 -16.94
C GLN A 132 1.34 -8.20 -17.85
N GLY A 133 1.24 -7.90 -19.14
CA GLY A 133 0.78 -8.84 -20.15
C GLY A 133 1.87 -9.82 -20.57
N ASN A 134 1.49 -10.78 -21.44
CA ASN A 134 2.42 -11.77 -22.02
C ASN A 134 3.55 -11.14 -22.84
N ASP A 135 3.38 -9.90 -23.29
CA ASP A 135 4.38 -9.11 -24.00
C ASP A 135 5.34 -8.34 -23.07
N LEU A 136 5.24 -8.56 -21.74
CA LEU A 136 5.97 -7.88 -20.68
C LEU A 136 5.73 -6.36 -20.62
N GLN A 137 4.75 -5.84 -21.35
CA GLN A 137 4.38 -4.43 -21.25
C GLN A 137 3.58 -4.17 -19.97
N GLN A 138 4.02 -3.16 -19.22
CA GLN A 138 3.32 -2.71 -18.02
C GLN A 138 2.28 -1.65 -18.41
N ARG A 139 1.02 -1.87 -18.01
CA ARG A 139 -0.08 -0.93 -18.26
C ARG A 139 -0.68 -0.48 -16.92
N PRO A 140 -1.09 0.79 -16.78
CA PRO A 140 -1.84 1.24 -15.61
C PRO A 140 -3.11 0.41 -15.42
N VAL A 141 -3.48 0.18 -14.17
CA VAL A 141 -4.73 -0.47 -13.79
C VAL A 141 -5.74 0.62 -13.45
N GLY A 142 -6.93 0.56 -14.03
CA GLY A 142 -8.03 1.45 -13.65
C GLY A 142 -8.68 1.01 -12.34
N ASP A 143 -9.64 1.82 -11.89
CA ASP A 143 -10.40 1.54 -10.67
C ASP A 143 -11.09 0.20 -10.75
N THR A 144 -10.80 -0.66 -9.77
CA THR A 144 -11.24 -2.03 -9.80
C THR A 144 -11.46 -2.54 -8.38
N LYS A 145 -12.63 -3.12 -8.13
CA LYS A 145 -12.98 -3.66 -6.81
C LYS A 145 -11.94 -4.68 -6.34
N GLY A 146 -11.44 -4.56 -5.12
CA GLY A 146 -10.43 -5.45 -4.55
C GLY A 146 -8.98 -5.09 -4.91
N LEU A 147 -8.78 -4.11 -5.82
CA LEU A 147 -7.43 -3.66 -6.19
C LEU A 147 -6.69 -3.07 -4.99
N ALA A 148 -7.35 -2.18 -4.24
CA ALA A 148 -6.77 -1.55 -3.06
C ALA A 148 -6.31 -2.58 -2.01
N THR A 149 -7.12 -3.62 -1.77
CA THR A 149 -6.77 -4.74 -0.87
C THR A 149 -5.49 -5.44 -1.32
N SER A 150 -5.39 -5.79 -2.59
CA SER A 150 -4.21 -6.46 -3.13
C SER A 150 -2.98 -5.57 -3.09
N MET A 151 -3.14 -4.31 -3.48
CA MET A 151 -2.05 -3.33 -3.44
C MET A 151 -1.57 -3.07 -2.01
N LEU A 152 -2.47 -3.02 -1.03
CA LEU A 152 -2.13 -2.87 0.38
C LEU A 152 -1.26 -4.03 0.89
N ILE A 153 -1.59 -5.25 0.51
CA ILE A 153 -0.82 -6.45 0.87
C ILE A 153 0.60 -6.38 0.28
N PHE A 154 0.70 -6.13 -1.03
CA PHE A 154 2.00 -5.99 -1.70
C PHE A 154 2.83 -4.84 -1.14
N ALA A 155 2.17 -3.71 -0.86
CA ALA A 155 2.83 -2.52 -0.32
C ALA A 155 3.39 -2.77 1.09
N ALA A 156 2.66 -3.49 1.95
CA ALA A 156 3.11 -3.82 3.30
C ALA A 156 4.32 -4.75 3.32
N ASP A 157 4.31 -5.79 2.45
CA ASP A 157 5.44 -6.70 2.29
C ASP A 157 6.70 -5.96 1.79
N ALA A 158 6.54 -5.11 0.78
CA ALA A 158 7.64 -4.29 0.28
C ALA A 158 8.13 -3.29 1.33
N LEU A 159 7.22 -2.62 2.05
CA LEU A 159 7.57 -1.64 3.07
C LEU A 159 8.43 -2.24 4.18
N SER A 160 8.13 -3.47 4.61
CA SER A 160 8.94 -4.17 5.61
C SER A 160 10.40 -4.29 5.16
N ARG A 161 10.64 -4.73 3.92
CA ARG A 161 11.98 -4.83 3.36
C ARG A 161 12.64 -3.46 3.17
N PHE A 162 11.88 -2.48 2.68
CA PHE A 162 12.37 -1.13 2.46
C PHE A 162 12.85 -0.47 3.76
N ARG A 163 12.11 -0.64 4.86
CA ARG A 163 12.47 -0.12 6.19
C ARG A 163 13.78 -0.71 6.69
N ASP A 164 13.97 -2.02 6.51
CA ASP A 164 15.19 -2.72 6.93
C ASP A 164 16.41 -2.20 6.16
N ILE A 165 16.29 -2.07 4.84
CA ILE A 165 17.36 -1.57 3.97
C ILE A 165 17.70 -0.12 4.29
N ALA A 166 16.68 0.75 4.36
CA ALA A 166 16.86 2.17 4.66
C ALA A 166 17.25 2.44 6.12
N ARG A 167 17.10 1.47 7.01
CA ARG A 167 17.20 1.62 8.47
C ARG A 167 16.35 2.78 8.98
N ASN A 168 15.17 2.94 8.38
CA ASN A 168 14.21 4.00 8.69
C ASN A 168 12.85 3.40 9.08
N PRO A 169 12.51 3.32 10.37
CA PRO A 169 11.24 2.77 10.83
C PRO A 169 10.03 3.62 10.42
N ASN A 170 10.25 4.87 10.03
CA ASN A 170 9.20 5.81 9.63
C ASN A 170 9.03 5.91 8.10
N LEU A 171 9.77 5.11 7.33
CA LEU A 171 9.56 5.03 5.89
C LEU A 171 8.13 4.60 5.64
N PHE A 172 7.44 5.27 4.71
CA PHE A 172 6.02 5.03 4.44
C PHE A 172 5.77 4.53 3.02
N VAL A 173 4.62 3.91 2.83
CA VAL A 173 4.08 3.59 1.51
C VAL A 173 2.67 4.14 1.37
N GLN A 174 2.37 4.67 0.20
CA GLN A 174 1.06 5.20 -0.17
C GLN A 174 0.36 4.23 -1.13
N VAL A 175 -0.93 4.00 -0.93
CA VAL A 175 -1.77 3.11 -1.74
C VAL A 175 -3.05 3.86 -2.12
N ASN A 176 -3.34 3.87 -3.41
CA ASN A 176 -4.56 4.49 -3.93
C ASN A 176 -5.81 3.72 -3.51
N ILE A 177 -6.82 4.43 -3.04
CA ILE A 177 -8.15 3.90 -2.73
C ILE A 177 -9.23 4.74 -3.39
N THR A 178 -10.36 4.11 -3.65
CA THR A 178 -11.55 4.75 -4.21
C THR A 178 -12.67 4.88 -3.19
N SER A 179 -13.70 5.62 -3.51
CA SER A 179 -14.94 5.66 -2.71
C SER A 179 -15.58 4.27 -2.52
N LEU A 180 -15.38 3.34 -3.46
CA LEU A 180 -15.86 1.96 -3.33
C LEU A 180 -15.08 1.19 -2.27
N ASP A 181 -13.78 1.41 -2.18
CA ASP A 181 -12.93 0.80 -1.16
C ASP A 181 -13.27 1.38 0.23
N LEU A 182 -13.54 2.67 0.33
CA LEU A 182 -14.01 3.31 1.57
C LEU A 182 -15.35 2.75 2.07
N ALA A 183 -16.24 2.35 1.17
CA ALA A 183 -17.51 1.73 1.55
C ALA A 183 -17.32 0.33 2.18
N ASP A 184 -16.14 -0.25 2.08
CA ASP A 184 -15.84 -1.58 2.59
C ASP A 184 -15.38 -1.55 4.05
N ALA A 185 -16.23 -2.09 4.94
CA ALA A 185 -15.92 -2.17 6.36
C ALA A 185 -14.68 -3.03 6.69
N GLN A 186 -14.37 -4.02 5.84
CA GLN A 186 -13.26 -4.95 6.08
C GLN A 186 -11.89 -4.31 5.83
N LEU A 187 -11.83 -3.16 5.13
CA LEU A 187 -10.58 -2.45 4.91
C LEU A 187 -9.93 -2.00 6.24
N VAL A 188 -10.73 -1.59 7.23
CA VAL A 188 -10.23 -1.18 8.55
C VAL A 188 -9.60 -2.35 9.30
N ASP A 189 -10.28 -3.51 9.30
CA ASP A 189 -9.78 -4.73 9.94
C ASP A 189 -8.50 -5.22 9.25
N LEU A 190 -8.45 -5.14 7.92
CA LEU A 190 -7.28 -5.50 7.13
C LEU A 190 -6.07 -4.61 7.47
N VAL A 191 -6.26 -3.30 7.58
CA VAL A 191 -5.19 -2.37 7.98
C VAL A 191 -4.64 -2.74 9.36
N SER A 192 -5.53 -3.00 10.32
CA SER A 192 -5.14 -3.38 11.68
C SER A 192 -4.34 -4.69 11.70
N ALA A 193 -4.79 -5.69 10.93
CA ALA A 193 -4.13 -6.99 10.80
C ALA A 193 -2.75 -6.84 10.15
N ILE A 194 -2.66 -6.13 9.03
CA ILE A 194 -1.39 -5.92 8.30
C ILE A 194 -0.40 -5.14 9.15
N ARG A 195 -0.84 -4.07 9.82
CA ARG A 195 0.05 -3.30 10.67
C ARG A 195 0.64 -4.14 11.81
N SER A 196 -0.21 -4.92 12.47
CA SER A 196 0.25 -5.84 13.52
C SER A 196 1.16 -6.92 12.95
N GLY A 197 0.80 -7.47 11.76
CA GLY A 197 1.54 -8.54 11.08
C GLY A 197 2.95 -8.15 10.63
N HIS A 198 3.20 -6.91 10.32
CA HIS A 198 4.48 -6.41 9.82
C HIS A 198 5.20 -5.47 10.81
N ASP A 199 4.74 -5.35 12.05
CA ASP A 199 5.24 -4.40 13.06
C ASP A 199 5.38 -2.97 12.48
N LEU A 200 4.34 -2.51 11.79
CA LEU A 200 4.34 -1.21 11.14
C LEU A 200 3.87 -0.11 12.09
N ALA A 201 4.68 0.94 12.22
CA ALA A 201 4.31 2.10 13.02
C ALA A 201 3.07 2.80 12.41
N PRO A 202 2.22 3.46 13.23
CA PRO A 202 1.13 4.28 12.72
C PRO A 202 1.61 5.31 11.69
N GLY A 203 0.83 5.50 10.62
CA GLY A 203 1.12 6.45 9.54
C GLY A 203 2.18 6.02 8.52
N THR A 204 2.70 4.78 8.62
CA THR A 204 3.62 4.24 7.62
C THR A 204 2.91 3.59 6.43
N ILE A 205 1.69 3.09 6.62
CA ILE A 205 0.75 2.81 5.52
C ILE A 205 -0.15 4.02 5.39
N ARG A 206 -0.24 4.56 4.17
CA ARG A 206 -1.07 5.72 3.87
C ARG A 206 -2.00 5.41 2.71
N PHE A 207 -3.22 5.90 2.80
CA PHE A 207 -4.19 5.81 1.71
C PHE A 207 -4.28 7.14 0.97
N GLU A 208 -4.16 7.07 -0.35
CA GLU A 208 -4.37 8.18 -1.25
C GLU A 208 -5.77 8.12 -1.82
N LEU A 209 -6.48 9.23 -1.78
CA LEU A 209 -7.79 9.38 -2.37
C LEU A 209 -7.94 10.76 -2.99
N THR A 210 -8.63 10.80 -4.13
CA THR A 210 -8.93 12.06 -4.80
C THR A 210 -9.98 12.85 -4.02
N GLU A 211 -10.03 14.17 -4.27
CA GLU A 211 -11.08 15.02 -3.73
C GLU A 211 -12.49 14.48 -4.05
N GLN A 212 -12.70 13.97 -5.26
CA GLN A 212 -13.99 13.45 -5.71
C GLN A 212 -14.40 12.19 -4.94
N ASP A 213 -13.45 11.30 -4.64
CA ASP A 213 -13.71 10.09 -3.86
C ASP A 213 -14.03 10.42 -2.40
N ALA A 214 -13.34 11.39 -1.81
CA ALA A 214 -13.61 11.85 -0.46
C ALA A 214 -15.00 12.49 -0.31
N LEU A 215 -15.51 13.14 -1.36
CA LEU A 215 -16.80 13.83 -1.36
C LEU A 215 -17.99 12.94 -1.69
N ARG A 216 -17.78 11.74 -2.22
CA ARG A 216 -18.86 10.78 -2.43
C ARG A 216 -19.34 10.27 -1.08
N ASP A 217 -20.64 10.39 -0.81
CA ASP A 217 -21.27 9.97 0.44
C ASP A 217 -20.54 10.52 1.70
N THR A 218 -20.45 11.85 1.76
CA THR A 218 -19.53 12.61 2.63
C THR A 218 -19.55 12.16 4.10
N GLU A 219 -20.69 11.88 4.70
CA GLU A 219 -20.79 11.50 6.11
C GLU A 219 -20.19 10.10 6.35
N GLN A 220 -20.52 9.12 5.51
CA GLN A 220 -20.01 7.75 5.61
C GLN A 220 -18.53 7.70 5.28
N SER A 221 -18.07 8.43 4.25
CA SER A 221 -16.66 8.51 3.87
C SER A 221 -15.83 9.12 5.00
N LEU A 222 -16.25 10.23 5.59
CA LEU A 222 -15.56 10.85 6.73
C LEU A 222 -15.46 9.90 7.92
N GLN A 223 -16.56 9.24 8.29
CA GLN A 223 -16.54 8.24 9.37
C GLN A 223 -15.52 7.14 9.07
N ARG A 224 -15.50 6.61 7.85
CA ARG A 224 -14.58 5.55 7.46
C ARG A 224 -13.12 6.00 7.47
N LEU A 225 -12.83 7.23 7.03
CA LEU A 225 -11.49 7.80 7.09
C LEU A 225 -11.01 7.97 8.55
N HIS A 226 -11.88 8.34 9.47
CA HIS A 226 -11.55 8.36 10.89
C HIS A 226 -11.26 6.95 11.43
N GLU A 227 -12.07 5.95 11.08
CA GLU A 227 -11.83 4.55 11.48
C GLU A 227 -10.50 4.01 10.95
N LEU A 228 -10.14 4.30 9.68
CA LEU A 228 -8.84 3.95 9.09
C LEU A 228 -7.69 4.62 9.83
N ARG A 229 -7.84 5.88 10.19
CA ARG A 229 -6.85 6.62 10.96
C ARG A 229 -6.69 6.07 12.38
N ASP A 230 -7.77 5.71 13.05
CA ASP A 230 -7.76 5.06 14.36
C ASP A 230 -7.09 3.67 14.29
N ALA A 231 -7.27 2.95 13.17
CA ALA A 231 -6.53 1.73 12.86
C ALA A 231 -5.04 1.99 12.57
N GLY A 232 -4.63 3.26 12.46
CA GLY A 232 -3.26 3.73 12.29
C GLY A 232 -2.80 3.88 10.85
N ALA A 233 -3.71 3.97 9.89
CA ALA A 233 -3.38 4.42 8.54
C ALA A 233 -3.16 5.94 8.52
N GLY A 234 -2.33 6.43 7.60
CA GLY A 234 -2.30 7.84 7.22
C GLY A 234 -3.27 8.11 6.07
N ILE A 235 -3.78 9.32 5.99
CA ILE A 235 -4.70 9.75 4.92
C ILE A 235 -4.05 10.85 4.09
N VAL A 236 -4.05 10.68 2.78
CA VAL A 236 -3.41 11.59 1.81
C VAL A 236 -4.46 12.05 0.80
N LEU A 237 -4.59 13.34 0.64
CA LEU A 237 -5.36 13.92 -0.45
C LEU A 237 -4.53 13.99 -1.71
N ASP A 238 -5.05 13.39 -2.76
CA ASP A 238 -4.40 13.33 -4.07
C ASP A 238 -5.04 14.29 -5.08
N ASP A 239 -4.29 14.60 -6.14
CA ASP A 239 -4.70 15.45 -7.27
C ASP A 239 -5.23 16.86 -6.88
N PHE A 240 -4.75 17.41 -5.77
CA PHE A 240 -5.25 18.70 -5.29
C PHE A 240 -4.87 19.86 -6.23
N GLY A 241 -5.88 20.57 -6.69
CA GLY A 241 -5.70 21.69 -7.63
C GLY A 241 -5.94 21.32 -9.09
N SER A 242 -6.25 20.04 -9.41
CA SER A 242 -6.61 19.61 -10.77
C SER A 242 -8.04 20.01 -11.19
N GLY A 243 -8.91 20.37 -10.22
CA GLY A 243 -10.34 20.58 -10.46
C GLY A 243 -10.97 21.70 -9.64
N HIS A 244 -12.24 21.55 -9.30
CA HIS A 244 -13.04 22.52 -8.54
C HIS A 244 -12.98 22.19 -7.06
N SER A 245 -11.92 22.60 -6.38
CA SER A 245 -11.75 22.34 -4.95
C SER A 245 -12.66 23.22 -4.10
N SER A 246 -13.48 22.60 -3.25
CA SER A 246 -14.21 23.30 -2.20
C SER A 246 -13.42 23.15 -0.89
N PHE A 247 -12.87 24.23 -0.35
CA PHE A 247 -12.10 24.20 0.90
C PHE A 247 -12.92 23.89 2.15
N GLN A 248 -14.26 23.89 2.05
CA GLN A 248 -15.12 23.72 3.22
C GLN A 248 -14.95 22.34 3.85
N TRP A 249 -14.91 21.30 3.05
CA TRP A 249 -14.78 19.91 3.53
C TRP A 249 -13.37 19.56 4.03
N LEU A 250 -12.34 20.29 3.55
CA LEU A 250 -10.96 20.08 3.98
C LEU A 250 -10.77 20.29 5.50
N ALA A 251 -11.64 21.14 6.10
CA ALA A 251 -11.59 21.38 7.55
C ALA A 251 -12.02 20.17 8.38
N ASP A 252 -12.88 19.31 7.81
CA ASP A 252 -13.44 18.13 8.51
C ASP A 252 -12.69 16.84 8.16
N LEU A 253 -11.85 16.89 7.11
CA LEU A 253 -11.12 15.71 6.65
C LEU A 253 -9.93 15.38 7.56
N PRO A 254 -9.79 14.13 8.04
CA PRO A 254 -8.68 13.72 8.87
C PRO A 254 -7.41 13.42 8.05
N ALA A 255 -7.02 14.32 7.13
CA ALA A 255 -5.87 14.13 6.25
C ALA A 255 -4.54 14.48 6.94
N ASP A 256 -3.52 13.69 6.67
CA ASP A 256 -2.15 13.86 7.17
C ASP A 256 -1.23 14.47 6.12
N ALA A 257 -1.61 14.40 4.84
CA ALA A 257 -0.83 14.95 3.73
C ALA A 257 -1.71 15.41 2.57
N LEU A 258 -1.14 16.30 1.76
CA LEU A 258 -1.72 16.86 0.56
C LEU A 258 -0.72 16.72 -0.59
N LYS A 259 -1.12 16.10 -1.71
CA LYS A 259 -0.36 16.05 -2.95
C LYS A 259 -0.91 17.10 -3.91
N VAL A 260 -0.05 17.96 -4.42
CA VAL A 260 -0.42 18.99 -5.37
C VAL A 260 -0.16 18.50 -6.78
N ASP A 261 -1.21 18.50 -7.58
CA ASP A 261 -1.24 17.94 -8.94
C ASP A 261 -0.15 18.50 -9.85
N ALA A 262 0.39 17.64 -10.69
CA ALA A 262 1.44 17.94 -11.64
C ALA A 262 1.13 19.10 -12.57
N SER A 263 -0.14 19.24 -13.00
CA SER A 263 -0.54 20.32 -13.92
C SER A 263 -0.36 21.72 -13.30
N LEU A 264 -0.46 21.83 -11.99
CA LEU A 264 -0.21 23.07 -11.26
C LEU A 264 1.30 23.24 -11.00
N VAL A 265 1.97 22.20 -10.54
CA VAL A 265 3.41 22.23 -10.21
C VAL A 265 4.26 22.56 -11.44
N GLN A 266 3.94 22.02 -12.61
CA GLN A 266 4.67 22.27 -13.86
C GLN A 266 4.56 23.73 -14.33
N GLN A 267 3.57 24.49 -13.85
CA GLN A 267 3.42 25.90 -14.14
C GLN A 267 4.11 26.83 -13.12
N ILE A 268 5.05 26.32 -12.33
CA ILE A 268 5.74 27.06 -11.26
C ILE A 268 6.41 28.36 -11.73
N ASP A 269 6.73 28.50 -13.01
CA ASP A 269 7.30 29.70 -13.61
C ASP A 269 6.30 30.85 -13.78
N ASN A 270 5.00 30.58 -13.68
CA ASN A 270 3.98 31.60 -13.68
C ASN A 270 3.87 32.21 -12.28
N PRO A 271 4.10 33.54 -12.09
CA PRO A 271 4.10 34.16 -10.76
C PRO A 271 2.75 34.03 -10.01
N ARG A 272 1.62 33.91 -10.73
CA ARG A 272 0.33 33.67 -10.09
C ARG A 272 0.23 32.25 -9.56
N VAL A 273 0.72 31.27 -10.32
CA VAL A 273 0.75 29.88 -9.90
C VAL A 273 1.70 29.69 -8.71
N GLU A 274 2.86 30.32 -8.78
CA GLU A 274 3.81 30.32 -7.64
C GLU A 274 3.16 30.82 -6.34
N THR A 275 2.40 31.92 -6.41
CA THR A 275 1.65 32.44 -5.26
C THR A 275 0.58 31.43 -4.77
N ILE A 276 -0.07 30.69 -5.67
CA ILE A 276 -1.04 29.65 -5.31
C ILE A 276 -0.32 28.49 -4.61
N LEU A 277 0.81 28.02 -5.15
CA LEU A 277 1.60 26.95 -4.57
C LEU A 277 2.09 27.31 -3.16
N GLU A 278 2.57 28.54 -2.94
CA GLU A 278 2.95 29.04 -1.62
C GLU A 278 1.78 29.07 -0.64
N ALA A 279 0.61 29.51 -1.10
CA ALA A 279 -0.61 29.51 -0.29
C ALA A 279 -1.05 28.10 0.10
N LEU A 280 -0.96 27.12 -0.83
CA LEU A 280 -1.30 25.71 -0.59
C LEU A 280 -0.37 25.08 0.44
N THR A 281 0.94 25.29 0.36
CA THR A 281 1.90 24.76 1.34
C THR A 281 1.70 25.37 2.72
N LEU A 282 1.39 26.67 2.78
CA LEU A 282 1.06 27.34 4.04
C LEU A 282 -0.23 26.79 4.64
N MET A 283 -1.26 26.58 3.83
CA MET A 283 -2.54 26.01 4.25
C MET A 283 -2.33 24.58 4.80
N ALA A 284 -1.67 23.70 4.04
CA ALA A 284 -1.38 22.34 4.47
C ALA A 284 -0.69 22.34 5.84
N ARG A 285 0.37 23.12 5.99
CA ARG A 285 1.11 23.26 7.26
C ARG A 285 0.22 23.74 8.42
N ARG A 286 -0.68 24.69 8.19
CA ARG A 286 -1.60 25.22 9.22
C ARG A 286 -2.66 24.21 9.64
N LEU A 287 -3.02 23.31 8.75
CA LEU A 287 -3.91 22.20 9.02
C LEU A 287 -3.19 20.97 9.61
N GLY A 288 -1.86 21.03 9.79
CA GLY A 288 -1.07 19.92 10.32
C GLY A 288 -0.72 18.84 9.29
N MET A 289 -0.90 19.15 8.00
CA MET A 289 -0.59 18.25 6.89
C MET A 289 0.80 18.50 6.33
N THR A 290 1.45 17.45 5.82
CA THR A 290 2.61 17.60 4.95
C THR A 290 2.17 17.83 3.50
N SER A 291 3.02 18.48 2.71
CA SER A 291 2.75 18.78 1.30
C SER A 291 3.74 18.09 0.37
N THR A 292 3.24 17.47 -0.70
CA THR A 292 4.02 16.83 -1.76
C THR A 292 3.76 17.52 -3.09
N ALA A 293 4.82 17.92 -3.79
CA ALA A 293 4.73 18.39 -5.18
C ALA A 293 4.88 17.21 -6.14
N GLU A 294 3.91 17.05 -7.05
CA GLU A 294 3.93 15.99 -8.04
C GLU A 294 4.47 16.45 -9.40
N GLY A 295 4.79 15.47 -10.26
CA GLY A 295 5.20 15.74 -11.65
C GLY A 295 6.50 16.51 -11.78
N VAL A 296 7.44 16.31 -10.86
CA VAL A 296 8.77 16.93 -10.94
C VAL A 296 9.57 16.25 -12.04
N GLU A 297 9.76 16.96 -13.17
CA GLU A 297 10.48 16.47 -14.34
C GLU A 297 11.91 17.02 -14.44
N ASP A 298 12.22 18.10 -13.69
CA ASP A 298 13.54 18.73 -13.66
C ASP A 298 13.99 18.93 -12.20
N LEU A 299 15.20 18.48 -11.89
CA LEU A 299 15.85 18.69 -10.58
C LEU A 299 16.04 20.16 -10.23
N ALA A 300 16.10 21.06 -11.22
CA ALA A 300 16.17 22.50 -10.99
C ALA A 300 14.94 23.03 -10.23
N MET A 301 13.78 22.38 -10.37
CA MET A 301 12.55 22.74 -9.64
C MET A 301 12.67 22.53 -8.12
N LEU A 302 13.47 21.57 -7.67
CA LEU A 302 13.54 21.16 -6.26
C LEU A 302 13.89 22.31 -5.30
N THR A 303 14.83 23.17 -5.70
CA THR A 303 15.23 24.32 -4.89
C THR A 303 14.07 25.29 -4.71
N ARG A 304 13.30 25.52 -5.76
CA ARG A 304 12.16 26.42 -5.75
C ARG A 304 10.99 25.84 -4.95
N LEU A 305 10.66 24.57 -5.16
CA LEU A 305 9.64 23.86 -4.38
C LEU A 305 9.94 23.89 -2.88
N ARG A 306 11.22 23.66 -2.51
CA ARG A 306 11.66 23.80 -1.12
C ARG A 306 11.48 25.22 -0.58
N THR A 307 11.75 26.25 -1.38
CA THR A 307 11.57 27.66 -0.99
C THR A 307 10.11 28.00 -0.79
N LEU A 308 9.22 27.45 -1.61
CA LEU A 308 7.77 27.58 -1.49
C LEU A 308 7.19 26.82 -0.29
N GLY A 309 8.00 25.98 0.37
CA GLY A 309 7.63 25.31 1.60
C GLY A 309 7.04 23.93 1.46
N PHE A 310 7.19 23.28 0.29
CA PHE A 310 6.86 21.87 0.15
C PHE A 310 7.76 21.00 1.03
N ASP A 311 7.17 19.94 1.60
CA ASP A 311 7.91 18.97 2.42
C ASP A 311 8.53 17.88 1.56
N HIS A 312 7.77 17.39 0.57
CA HIS A 312 8.17 16.29 -0.30
C HIS A 312 8.00 16.66 -1.79
N ALA A 313 8.64 15.87 -2.62
CA ALA A 313 8.49 15.92 -4.08
C ALA A 313 8.48 14.52 -4.67
N GLN A 314 7.74 14.36 -5.77
CA GLN A 314 7.63 13.14 -6.55
C GLN A 314 7.62 13.47 -8.05
N GLY A 315 8.27 12.65 -8.86
CA GLY A 315 8.29 12.85 -10.31
C GLY A 315 9.42 12.10 -10.98
N PHE A 316 9.43 12.09 -12.31
CA PHE A 316 10.37 11.28 -13.09
C PHE A 316 11.83 11.74 -12.95
N ALA A 317 12.07 12.98 -12.56
CA ALA A 317 13.42 13.44 -12.24
C ALA A 317 13.98 12.83 -10.96
N LEU A 318 13.13 12.38 -10.04
CA LEU A 318 13.50 11.76 -8.76
C LEU A 318 13.49 10.24 -8.83
N GLY A 319 12.71 9.66 -9.75
CA GLY A 319 12.60 8.24 -9.99
C GLY A 319 11.28 7.89 -10.69
N ARG A 320 11.35 6.92 -11.59
CA ARG A 320 10.16 6.37 -12.23
C ARG A 320 9.57 5.26 -11.36
N PRO A 321 8.27 4.95 -11.50
CA PRO A 321 7.71 3.74 -10.92
C PRO A 321 8.48 2.50 -11.39
N GLN A 322 8.91 1.66 -10.46
CA GLN A 322 9.73 0.48 -10.74
C GLN A 322 9.40 -0.67 -9.78
N PRO A 323 9.68 -1.94 -10.14
CA PRO A 323 9.48 -3.08 -9.27
C PRO A 323 10.17 -2.93 -7.90
N ALA A 324 9.72 -3.69 -6.91
CA ALA A 324 10.21 -3.58 -5.53
C ALA A 324 11.73 -3.75 -5.43
N GLU A 325 12.30 -4.70 -6.15
CA GLU A 325 13.76 -4.98 -6.13
C GLU A 325 14.59 -3.79 -6.64
N GLU A 326 14.08 -3.08 -7.65
CA GLU A 326 14.73 -1.88 -8.18
C GLU A 326 14.55 -0.69 -7.21
N ALA A 327 13.39 -0.58 -6.55
CA ALA A 327 13.13 0.43 -5.54
C ALA A 327 14.03 0.24 -4.29
N GLU A 328 14.31 -1.01 -3.89
CA GLU A 328 15.26 -1.35 -2.83
C GLU A 328 16.68 -0.83 -3.13
N ALA A 329 17.10 -0.89 -4.38
CA ALA A 329 18.41 -0.39 -4.78
C ALA A 329 18.56 1.14 -4.56
N LEU A 330 17.46 1.91 -4.71
CA LEU A 330 17.47 3.36 -4.43
C LEU A 330 17.70 3.69 -2.96
N LEU A 331 17.30 2.81 -2.04
CA LEU A 331 17.46 3.02 -0.59
C LEU A 331 18.87 2.72 -0.10
N SER A 332 19.64 2.00 -0.89
CA SER A 332 21.01 1.59 -0.57
C SER A 332 22.06 2.58 -1.09
N ALA A 333 21.67 3.53 -1.94
CA ALA A 333 22.53 4.53 -2.56
C ALA A 333 22.64 5.78 -1.67
#